data_fd4f0b9b7ad998448db1623149c38854
#
_entry.id   fd4f0b9b7ad998448db1623149c38854
#
_cell.length_a   1.000
_cell.length_b   1.000
_cell.length_c   1.000
_cell.angle_alpha   90.00
_cell.angle_beta   90.00
_cell.angle_gamma   90.00
#
_symmetry.space_group_name_H-M   'P 1'
#
loop_
_entity.id
_entity.type
_entity.pdbx_description
1 polymer ?
#
loop_
_entity_poly.entity_id
_entity_poly.type
_entity_poly.pdbx_seq_one_letter_code
_entity_poly.pdbx_strand_id
1 'polypeptide(L)'
;MKDIRKVIGLLLCMTICCYMTGKEKKNLNIVFIGNSITQGALLENPRHEAPPVKAALYLRRQPSVGTVRYSNQGVSGSTTFDFLPQTDLLFPKVVRVADQFKDETWATLIFSIMLGTNDSAITGPNGAPASPAKYYENMKTIIDKLLALYPECKIVLHRPVWYSPNTYNGAKYLRS
;
A
#
# COMPACT_ATOMS: atom_id res chain seq x y z
N MET A 1 -59.29 -7.35 -20.41
CA MET A 1 -58.33 -6.23 -20.64
C MET A 1 -57.74 -5.59 -19.38
N LYS A 2 -58.40 -5.69 -18.21
CA LYS A 2 -57.83 -5.13 -16.93
C LYS A 2 -56.68 -5.93 -16.35
N ASP A 3 -56.65 -7.25 -16.60
CA ASP A 3 -55.64 -8.12 -15.99
C ASP A 3 -54.26 -8.11 -16.70
N ILE A 4 -54.25 -7.86 -18.02
CA ILE A 4 -52.98 -7.75 -18.79
C ILE A 4 -52.16 -6.55 -18.35
N ARG A 5 -52.78 -5.43 -17.99
CA ARG A 5 -52.09 -4.23 -17.50
C ARG A 5 -51.40 -4.46 -16.13
N LYS A 6 -52.02 -5.27 -15.26
CA LYS A 6 -51.45 -5.63 -13.97
C LYS A 6 -50.25 -6.57 -14.13
N VAL A 7 -50.31 -7.54 -15.05
CA VAL A 7 -49.23 -8.46 -15.33
C VAL A 7 -48.03 -7.73 -15.96
N ILE A 8 -48.27 -6.81 -16.90
CA ILE A 8 -47.22 -6.00 -17.54
C ILE A 8 -46.55 -5.07 -16.48
N GLY A 9 -47.35 -4.46 -15.58
CA GLY A 9 -46.80 -3.64 -14.49
C GLY A 9 -45.94 -4.44 -13.51
N LEU A 10 -46.32 -5.69 -13.19
CA LEU A 10 -45.56 -6.56 -12.29
C LEU A 10 -44.26 -7.05 -12.96
N LEU A 11 -44.30 -7.40 -14.26
CA LEU A 11 -43.08 -7.77 -15.02
C LEU A 11 -42.09 -6.60 -15.16
N LEU A 12 -42.62 -5.37 -15.42
CA LEU A 12 -41.79 -4.17 -15.51
C LEU A 12 -41.11 -3.82 -14.16
N CYS A 13 -41.83 -4.03 -13.04
CA CYS A 13 -41.30 -3.81 -11.70
C CYS A 13 -40.20 -4.86 -11.35
N MET A 14 -40.35 -6.14 -11.74
CA MET A 14 -39.35 -7.17 -11.57
C MET A 14 -38.11 -6.93 -12.44
N THR A 15 -38.25 -6.44 -13.66
CA THR A 15 -37.06 -6.14 -14.51
C THR A 15 -36.30 -4.92 -14.00
N ILE A 16 -36.97 -3.91 -13.42
CA ILE A 16 -36.28 -2.76 -12.82
C ILE A 16 -35.56 -3.13 -11.53
N CYS A 17 -36.08 -4.04 -10.71
CA CYS A 17 -35.39 -4.55 -9.51
C CYS A 17 -34.10 -5.35 -9.83
N CYS A 18 -34.01 -6.03 -10.97
CA CYS A 18 -32.81 -6.76 -11.38
C CYS A 18 -31.66 -5.87 -11.88
N TYR A 19 -31.90 -4.60 -12.21
CA TYR A 19 -30.84 -3.69 -12.68
C TYR A 19 -30.20 -2.84 -11.58
N MET A 20 -30.61 -2.98 -10.34
CA MET A 20 -29.99 -2.35 -9.18
C MET A 20 -28.96 -3.27 -8.49
N THR A 21 -28.19 -4.05 -9.24
CA THR A 21 -26.98 -4.66 -8.68
C THR A 21 -25.93 -3.57 -8.50
N GLY A 22 -25.99 -2.88 -7.39
CA GLY A 22 -24.91 -1.98 -6.98
C GLY A 22 -23.60 -2.76 -7.09
N LYS A 23 -22.64 -2.22 -7.85
CA LYS A 23 -21.33 -2.83 -8.02
C LYS A 23 -20.77 -3.17 -6.63
N GLU A 24 -20.46 -4.42 -6.36
CA GLU A 24 -19.96 -4.87 -5.07
C GLU A 24 -18.74 -4.03 -4.66
N LYS A 25 -18.80 -3.49 -3.45
CA LYS A 25 -17.70 -2.67 -2.93
C LYS A 25 -16.50 -3.54 -2.60
N LYS A 26 -15.32 -3.08 -2.97
CA LYS A 26 -14.05 -3.77 -2.69
C LYS A 26 -13.57 -3.44 -1.28
N ASN A 27 -13.38 -4.46 -0.47
CA ASN A 27 -12.74 -4.33 0.83
C ASN A 27 -11.22 -4.45 0.68
N LEU A 28 -10.47 -3.66 1.44
CA LEU A 28 -9.02 -3.53 1.29
C LEU A 28 -8.32 -3.71 2.62
N ASN A 29 -7.29 -4.55 2.65
CA ASN A 29 -6.31 -4.66 3.72
C ASN A 29 -4.96 -4.19 3.20
N ILE A 30 -4.41 -3.11 3.73
CA ILE A 30 -3.23 -2.45 3.16
C ILE A 30 -2.08 -2.45 4.15
N VAL A 31 -0.94 -2.99 3.74
CA VAL A 31 0.33 -2.90 4.48
C VAL A 31 1.21 -1.85 3.78
N PHE A 32 1.43 -0.73 4.43
CA PHE A 32 2.31 0.33 3.93
C PHE A 32 3.74 0.07 4.39
N ILE A 33 4.63 -0.12 3.45
CA ILE A 33 6.08 -0.35 3.65
C ILE A 33 6.82 0.89 3.20
N GLY A 34 7.72 1.43 4.03
CA GLY A 34 8.46 2.62 3.67
C GLY A 34 9.37 3.16 4.78
N ASN A 35 9.87 4.35 4.55
CA ASN A 35 10.79 5.05 5.45
C ASN A 35 10.07 6.08 6.34
N SER A 36 10.81 7.12 6.77
CA SER A 36 10.30 8.24 7.60
C SER A 36 9.08 8.95 7.01
N ILE A 37 8.99 9.05 5.68
CA ILE A 37 7.86 9.68 5.00
C ILE A 37 6.60 8.84 5.23
N THR A 38 6.69 7.54 5.02
CA THR A 38 5.57 6.61 5.28
C THR A 38 5.22 6.56 6.76
N GLN A 39 6.22 6.57 7.64
CA GLN A 39 6.01 6.62 9.09
C GLN A 39 5.25 7.88 9.52
N GLY A 40 5.46 9.00 8.81
CA GLY A 40 4.99 10.33 9.21
C GLY A 40 5.90 10.98 10.24
N ALA A 41 7.22 10.67 10.18
CA ALA A 41 8.19 11.31 11.06
C ALA A 41 8.16 12.83 10.87
N LEU A 42 8.33 13.56 11.96
CA LEU A 42 8.27 15.03 12.04
C LEU A 42 6.86 15.64 11.88
N LEU A 43 5.81 14.83 11.71
CA LEU A 43 4.44 15.33 11.84
C LEU A 43 4.08 15.48 13.32
N GLU A 44 3.27 16.48 13.66
CA GLU A 44 2.82 16.68 15.04
C GLU A 44 2.01 15.50 15.55
N ASN A 45 1.17 14.95 14.70
CA ASN A 45 0.32 13.80 15.03
C ASN A 45 0.35 12.71 13.94
N PRO A 46 1.43 11.90 13.87
CA PRO A 46 1.56 10.86 12.84
C PRO A 46 0.39 9.87 12.79
N ARG A 47 -0.27 9.62 13.94
CA ARG A 47 -1.43 8.70 14.01
C ARG A 47 -2.63 9.22 13.22
N HIS A 48 -2.72 10.51 12.95
CA HIS A 48 -3.81 11.14 12.20
C HIS A 48 -3.35 11.77 10.89
N GLU A 49 -2.06 12.00 10.71
CA GLU A 49 -1.51 12.82 9.62
C GLU A 49 -0.62 12.07 8.66
N ALA A 50 -0.06 10.93 9.06
CA ALA A 50 0.83 10.15 8.21
C ALA A 50 0.17 9.80 6.87
N PRO A 51 0.94 9.73 5.75
CA PRO A 51 0.40 9.42 4.44
C PRO A 51 -0.46 8.15 4.37
N PRO A 52 -0.14 7.04 5.04
CA PRO A 52 -1.02 5.87 5.12
C PRO A 52 -2.41 6.17 5.69
N VAL A 53 -2.48 7.01 6.72
CA VAL A 53 -3.76 7.42 7.33
C VAL A 53 -4.60 8.20 6.34
N LYS A 54 -3.99 9.20 5.69
CA LYS A 54 -4.69 10.04 4.70
C LYS A 54 -5.13 9.21 3.49
N ALA A 55 -4.30 8.27 3.02
CA ALA A 55 -4.66 7.36 1.96
C ALA A 55 -5.85 6.47 2.33
N ALA A 56 -5.84 5.88 3.53
CA ALA A 56 -6.95 5.06 4.01
C ALA A 56 -8.25 5.87 4.14
N LEU A 57 -8.19 7.09 4.67
CA LEU A 57 -9.34 7.99 4.76
C LEU A 57 -9.88 8.39 3.39
N TYR A 58 -9.01 8.65 2.42
CA TYR A 58 -9.42 8.94 1.04
C TYR A 58 -10.11 7.75 0.41
N LEU A 59 -9.54 6.54 0.53
CA LEU A 59 -10.11 5.31 -0.03
C LEU A 59 -11.49 4.99 0.55
N ARG A 60 -11.69 5.16 1.86
CA ARG A 60 -13.00 4.95 2.52
C ARG A 60 -14.12 5.84 1.97
N ARG A 61 -13.78 6.96 1.36
CA ARG A 61 -14.74 7.89 0.74
C ARG A 61 -15.11 7.53 -0.70
N GLN A 62 -14.42 6.55 -1.31
CA GLN A 62 -14.69 6.16 -2.69
C GLN A 62 -15.93 5.27 -2.76
N PRO A 63 -16.88 5.54 -3.68
CA PRO A 63 -18.13 4.78 -3.78
C PRO A 63 -17.94 3.28 -4.03
N SER A 64 -16.85 2.91 -4.71
CA SER A 64 -16.49 1.52 -5.03
C SER A 64 -15.72 0.79 -3.94
N VAL A 65 -15.40 1.46 -2.81
CA VAL A 65 -14.64 0.90 -1.71
C VAL A 65 -15.56 0.69 -0.52
N GLY A 66 -15.41 -0.46 0.11
CA GLY A 66 -16.09 -0.83 1.36
C GLY A 66 -15.20 -0.54 2.56
N THR A 67 -14.88 -1.58 3.31
CA THR A 67 -13.98 -1.49 4.46
C THR A 67 -12.53 -1.29 4.02
N VAL A 68 -11.80 -0.41 4.69
CA VAL A 68 -10.36 -0.26 4.55
C VAL A 68 -9.70 -0.44 5.89
N ARG A 69 -8.92 -1.51 6.03
CA ARG A 69 -7.99 -1.71 7.15
C ARG A 69 -6.58 -1.49 6.68
N TYR A 70 -5.71 -1.01 7.53
CA TYR A 70 -4.32 -0.78 7.13
C TYR A 70 -3.37 -0.91 8.32
N SER A 71 -2.11 -1.15 7.99
CA SER A 71 -0.98 -1.07 8.92
C SER A 71 0.14 -0.23 8.32
N ASN A 72 0.68 0.69 9.10
CA ASN A 72 1.82 1.52 8.73
C ASN A 72 3.09 0.85 9.24
N GLN A 73 3.89 0.29 8.34
CA GLN A 73 5.20 -0.32 8.57
C GLN A 73 6.35 0.59 8.09
N GLY A 74 6.11 1.91 8.05
CA GLY A 74 7.16 2.90 7.81
C GLY A 74 8.10 3.00 9.01
N VAL A 75 9.41 3.02 8.73
CA VAL A 75 10.47 3.17 9.74
C VAL A 75 11.45 4.23 9.30
N SER A 76 11.68 5.24 10.14
CA SER A 76 12.62 6.33 9.84
C SER A 76 14.02 5.80 9.58
N GLY A 77 14.69 6.32 8.56
CA GLY A 77 16.04 5.92 8.17
C GLY A 77 16.10 4.62 7.36
N SER A 78 15.03 3.86 7.23
CA SER A 78 15.09 2.57 6.51
C SER A 78 15.35 2.71 5.02
N THR A 79 16.07 1.73 4.49
CA THR A 79 16.39 1.51 3.08
C THR A 79 15.74 0.21 2.59
N THR A 80 15.91 -0.13 1.33
CA THR A 80 15.53 -1.45 0.82
C THR A 80 16.27 -2.58 1.52
N PHE A 81 17.52 -2.36 1.97
CA PHE A 81 18.33 -3.36 2.69
C PHE A 81 17.64 -3.82 3.98
N ASP A 82 17.03 -2.89 4.74
CA ASP A 82 16.38 -3.20 6.01
C ASP A 82 15.13 -4.08 5.84
N PHE A 83 14.52 -4.04 4.65
CA PHE A 83 13.35 -4.86 4.29
C PHE A 83 13.69 -6.12 3.51
N LEU A 84 14.96 -6.44 3.29
CA LEU A 84 15.33 -7.72 2.66
C LEU A 84 14.95 -8.89 3.56
N PRO A 85 14.33 -9.95 3.03
CA PRO A 85 13.94 -11.12 3.83
C PRO A 85 15.11 -11.77 4.61
N GLN A 86 16.29 -11.77 4.01
CA GLN A 86 17.48 -12.40 4.58
C GLN A 86 18.17 -11.59 5.69
N THR A 87 17.83 -10.31 5.87
CA THR A 87 18.43 -9.49 6.95
C THR A 87 17.75 -9.68 8.29
N ASP A 88 16.54 -10.22 8.29
CA ASP A 88 15.71 -10.42 9.49
C ASP A 88 15.44 -9.13 10.30
N LEU A 89 15.54 -7.97 9.67
CA LEU A 89 15.36 -6.67 10.34
C LEU A 89 13.89 -6.23 10.37
N LEU A 90 13.36 -5.76 9.22
CA LEU A 90 12.01 -5.19 9.14
C LEU A 90 11.02 -6.09 8.39
N PHE A 91 11.50 -6.97 7.51
CA PHE A 91 10.64 -7.88 6.77
C PHE A 91 9.76 -8.77 7.66
N PRO A 92 10.25 -9.35 8.78
CA PRO A 92 9.40 -10.16 9.67
C PRO A 92 8.23 -9.38 10.27
N LYS A 93 8.39 -8.07 10.49
CA LYS A 93 7.28 -7.22 10.98
C LYS A 93 6.19 -7.06 9.91
N VAL A 94 6.59 -6.92 8.65
CA VAL A 94 5.67 -6.87 7.52
C VAL A 94 4.89 -8.17 7.41
N VAL A 95 5.57 -9.31 7.47
CA VAL A 95 4.96 -10.66 7.41
C VAL A 95 3.96 -10.84 8.56
N ARG A 96 4.35 -10.52 9.79
CA ARG A 96 3.48 -10.65 10.97
C ARG A 96 2.16 -9.90 10.80
N VAL A 97 2.20 -8.71 10.23
CA VAL A 97 1.00 -7.90 9.99
C VAL A 97 0.19 -8.45 8.81
N ALA A 98 0.86 -8.86 7.75
CA ALA A 98 0.20 -9.43 6.58
C ALA A 98 -0.49 -10.75 6.93
N ASP A 99 0.09 -11.57 7.82
CA ASP A 99 -0.53 -12.80 8.33
C ASP A 99 -1.84 -12.56 9.08
N GLN A 100 -1.99 -11.40 9.72
CA GLN A 100 -3.27 -11.03 10.35
C GLN A 100 -4.37 -10.73 9.32
N PHE A 101 -4.00 -10.44 8.08
CA PHE A 101 -4.91 -10.11 7.00
C PHE A 101 -5.14 -11.25 6.01
N LYS A 102 -4.25 -12.25 5.93
CA LYS A 102 -4.27 -13.28 4.90
C LYS A 102 -5.54 -14.16 4.92
N ASP A 103 -6.07 -14.40 6.12
CA ASP A 103 -7.26 -15.24 6.30
C ASP A 103 -8.56 -14.47 6.03
N GLU A 104 -8.48 -13.17 5.80
CA GLU A 104 -9.60 -12.30 5.49
C GLU A 104 -9.87 -12.29 3.98
N THR A 105 -10.33 -13.42 3.42
CA THR A 105 -10.58 -13.61 1.97
C THR A 105 -11.63 -12.67 1.39
N TRP A 106 -12.39 -12.00 2.25
CA TRP A 106 -13.37 -10.97 1.87
C TRP A 106 -12.74 -9.62 1.49
N ALA A 107 -11.44 -9.44 1.71
CA ALA A 107 -10.70 -8.21 1.41
C ALA A 107 -9.45 -8.49 0.57
N THR A 108 -9.11 -7.57 -0.33
CA THR A 108 -7.87 -7.65 -1.10
C THR A 108 -6.70 -7.21 -0.25
N LEU A 109 -5.69 -8.06 -0.08
CA LEU A 109 -4.42 -7.69 0.53
C LEU A 109 -3.57 -6.87 -0.46
N ILE A 110 -3.11 -5.71 -0.02
CA ILE A 110 -2.29 -4.79 -0.82
C ILE A 110 -1.02 -4.43 -0.04
N PHE A 111 0.14 -4.57 -0.66
CA PHE A 111 1.38 -3.98 -0.18
C PHE A 111 1.67 -2.70 -0.96
N SER A 112 1.72 -1.59 -0.25
CA SER A 112 2.01 -0.25 -0.79
C SER A 112 3.43 0.12 -0.36
N ILE A 113 4.39 0.12 -1.31
CA ILE A 113 5.83 0.21 -1.03
C ILE A 113 6.39 1.53 -1.54
N MET A 114 7.00 2.32 -0.65
CA MET A 114 7.72 3.55 -0.97
C MET A 114 9.08 3.56 -0.26
N LEU A 115 10.09 3.01 -0.92
CA LEU A 115 11.49 2.96 -0.49
C LEU A 115 12.38 3.59 -1.58
N GLY A 116 13.64 3.86 -1.26
CA GLY A 116 14.64 4.33 -2.22
C GLY A 116 15.22 5.71 -1.91
N THR A 117 14.49 6.58 -1.21
CA THR A 117 15.03 7.89 -0.81
C THR A 117 16.30 7.71 0.03
N ASN A 118 16.24 6.94 1.09
CA ASN A 118 17.41 6.69 1.95
C ASN A 118 18.47 5.82 1.26
N ASP A 119 18.08 4.94 0.36
CA ASP A 119 19.02 4.15 -0.47
C ASP A 119 19.95 5.04 -1.31
N SER A 120 19.50 6.23 -1.69
CA SER A 120 20.30 7.17 -2.48
C SER A 120 21.20 8.09 -1.65
N ALA A 121 21.10 8.10 -0.33
CA ALA A 121 21.91 8.94 0.53
C ALA A 121 23.41 8.67 0.33
N ILE A 122 24.22 9.75 0.32
CA ILE A 122 25.70 9.63 0.14
C ILE A 122 26.31 8.95 1.37
N THR A 123 25.88 9.37 2.55
CA THR A 123 26.32 8.84 3.84
C THR A 123 25.10 8.56 4.69
N GLY A 124 25.14 7.52 5.49
CA GLY A 124 24.14 7.36 6.53
C GLY A 124 23.48 5.99 6.57
N PRO A 125 22.16 5.88 6.24
CA PRO A 125 21.41 4.69 6.63
C PRO A 125 21.99 3.39 6.13
N ASN A 126 21.67 2.32 6.84
CA ASN A 126 22.08 0.96 6.55
C ASN A 126 21.84 0.60 5.06
N GLY A 127 22.86 0.09 4.39
CA GLY A 127 22.79 -0.26 2.97
C GLY A 127 22.89 0.91 1.98
N ALA A 128 23.00 2.16 2.45
CA ALA A 128 23.21 3.32 1.59
C ALA A 128 24.72 3.63 1.39
N PRO A 129 25.10 4.17 0.21
CA PRO A 129 24.29 4.35 -0.99
C PRO A 129 24.10 3.06 -1.77
N ALA A 130 22.88 2.69 -2.08
CA ALA A 130 22.60 1.61 -3.01
C ALA A 130 22.60 2.14 -4.46
N SER A 131 23.33 1.47 -5.36
CA SER A 131 23.26 1.79 -6.77
C SER A 131 21.87 1.51 -7.34
N PRO A 132 21.47 2.10 -8.48
CA PRO A 132 20.19 1.78 -9.10
C PRO A 132 19.99 0.28 -9.38
N ALA A 133 21.05 -0.41 -9.77
CA ALA A 133 21.01 -1.87 -9.96
C ALA A 133 20.77 -2.59 -8.64
N LYS A 134 21.46 -2.19 -7.56
CA LYS A 134 21.28 -2.80 -6.23
C LYS A 134 19.90 -2.51 -5.66
N TYR A 135 19.41 -1.30 -5.82
CA TYR A 135 18.04 -0.94 -5.46
C TYR A 135 17.02 -1.83 -6.19
N TYR A 136 17.19 -2.02 -7.50
CA TYR A 136 16.32 -2.89 -8.29
C TYR A 136 16.33 -4.34 -7.78
N GLU A 137 17.53 -4.92 -7.54
CA GLU A 137 17.69 -6.27 -7.00
C GLU A 137 17.00 -6.42 -5.63
N ASN A 138 17.21 -5.45 -4.74
CA ASN A 138 16.60 -5.46 -3.42
C ASN A 138 15.06 -5.40 -3.52
N MET A 139 14.53 -4.46 -4.30
CA MET A 139 13.08 -4.34 -4.51
C MET A 139 12.51 -5.61 -5.12
N LYS A 140 13.17 -6.20 -6.13
CA LYS A 140 12.75 -7.46 -6.73
C LYS A 140 12.70 -8.58 -5.68
N THR A 141 13.73 -8.71 -4.86
CA THR A 141 13.80 -9.72 -3.79
C THR A 141 12.65 -9.58 -2.78
N ILE A 142 12.35 -8.34 -2.36
CA ILE A 142 11.24 -8.05 -1.44
C ILE A 142 9.91 -8.44 -2.08
N ILE A 143 9.67 -8.02 -3.32
CA ILE A 143 8.43 -8.26 -4.07
C ILE A 143 8.21 -9.74 -4.32
N ASP A 144 9.23 -10.44 -4.84
CA ASP A 144 9.16 -11.88 -5.12
C ASP A 144 8.81 -12.66 -3.85
N LYS A 145 9.40 -12.27 -2.72
CA LYS A 145 9.10 -12.93 -1.43
C LYS A 145 7.67 -12.66 -0.95
N LEU A 146 7.17 -11.43 -1.11
CA LEU A 146 5.79 -11.10 -0.76
C LEU A 146 4.80 -11.87 -1.65
N LEU A 147 5.05 -11.94 -2.95
CA LEU A 147 4.20 -12.69 -3.90
C LEU A 147 4.25 -14.20 -3.61
N ALA A 148 5.40 -14.75 -3.21
CA ALA A 148 5.52 -16.15 -2.83
C ALA A 148 4.75 -16.48 -1.53
N LEU A 149 4.72 -15.56 -0.57
CA LEU A 149 3.99 -15.73 0.70
C LEU A 149 2.48 -15.46 0.56
N TYR A 150 2.12 -14.52 -0.32
CA TYR A 150 0.74 -14.04 -0.51
C TYR A 150 0.41 -13.95 -2.00
N PRO A 151 0.15 -15.08 -2.69
CA PRO A 151 -0.01 -15.13 -4.15
C PRO A 151 -1.11 -14.22 -4.71
N GLU A 152 -2.18 -14.02 -3.93
CA GLU A 152 -3.33 -13.19 -4.34
C GLU A 152 -3.19 -11.71 -4.01
N CYS A 153 -2.08 -11.30 -3.36
CA CYS A 153 -1.88 -9.91 -3.00
C CYS A 153 -1.68 -9.00 -4.23
N LYS A 154 -1.87 -7.71 -4.01
CA LYS A 154 -1.52 -6.68 -5.00
C LYS A 154 -0.34 -5.87 -4.48
N ILE A 155 0.57 -5.52 -5.38
CA ILE A 155 1.73 -4.67 -5.07
C ILE A 155 1.52 -3.31 -5.74
N VAL A 156 1.65 -2.25 -4.96
CA VAL A 156 1.68 -0.86 -5.44
C VAL A 156 3.05 -0.29 -5.14
N LEU A 157 3.78 0.06 -6.17
CA LEU A 157 5.11 0.68 -6.05
C LEU A 157 4.99 2.19 -6.26
N HIS A 158 5.53 2.94 -5.32
CA HIS A 158 5.64 4.39 -5.43
C HIS A 158 7.05 4.78 -5.84
N ARG A 159 7.16 5.80 -6.68
CA ARG A 159 8.47 6.41 -6.96
C ARG A 159 8.99 7.05 -5.66
N PRO A 160 10.24 6.80 -5.28
CA PRO A 160 10.84 7.46 -4.14
C PRO A 160 10.91 8.97 -4.36
N VAL A 161 10.75 9.73 -3.29
CA VAL A 161 10.93 11.18 -3.31
C VAL A 161 12.43 11.46 -3.42
N TRP A 162 12.80 12.37 -4.30
CA TRP A 162 14.19 12.82 -4.43
C TRP A 162 14.60 13.74 -3.28
N TYR A 163 15.90 13.88 -3.09
CA TYR A 163 16.45 14.80 -2.13
C TYR A 163 16.40 16.26 -2.65
N SER A 164 16.10 17.19 -1.76
CA SER A 164 16.38 18.60 -1.97
C SER A 164 17.91 18.83 -2.07
N PRO A 165 18.38 19.79 -2.88
CA PRO A 165 19.79 20.17 -2.94
C PRO A 165 20.41 20.48 -1.57
N ASN A 166 19.60 20.95 -0.64
CA ASN A 166 20.01 21.37 0.71
C ASN A 166 19.86 20.25 1.77
N THR A 167 19.57 19.03 1.40
CA THR A 167 19.43 17.94 2.37
C THR A 167 20.79 17.55 2.97
N TYR A 168 20.84 17.43 4.29
CA TYR A 168 22.04 17.22 5.08
C TYR A 168 22.92 16.04 4.57
N ASN A 169 22.33 14.91 4.23
CA ASN A 169 23.08 13.73 3.76
C ASN A 169 23.34 13.72 2.25
N GLY A 170 22.78 14.66 1.51
CA GLY A 170 22.84 14.68 0.07
C GLY A 170 22.33 13.40 -0.59
N ALA A 171 22.19 13.44 -1.90
CA ALA A 171 21.77 12.27 -2.68
C ALA A 171 22.82 11.89 -3.70
N LYS A 172 23.12 10.61 -3.84
CA LYS A 172 24.00 10.11 -4.89
C LYS A 172 23.24 9.90 -6.21
N TYR A 173 22.01 9.42 -6.14
CA TYR A 173 21.23 9.01 -7.31
C TYR A 173 19.92 9.78 -7.51
N LEU A 174 19.17 10.05 -6.45
CA LEU A 174 17.90 10.79 -6.51
C LEU A 174 18.16 12.29 -6.33
N ARG A 175 18.71 12.91 -7.34
CA ARG A 175 18.93 14.36 -7.39
C ARG A 175 17.77 15.04 -8.12
N SER A 176 17.39 16.24 -7.67
CA SER A 176 16.49 17.15 -8.38
C SER A 176 17.17 17.76 -9.61
#